data_d154eb12c66b0e5e54bcdd90931e97d9
#
_entry.id   d154eb12c66b0e5e54bcdd90931e97d9
#
_cell.length_a   1.000
_cell.length_b   1.000
_cell.length_c   1.000
_cell.angle_alpha   90.00
_cell.angle_beta   90.00
_cell.angle_gamma   90.00
#
_symmetry.space_group_name_H-M   'P 1'
#
loop_
_entity.id
_entity.type
_entity.pdbx_description
1 polymer ?
#
loop_
_entity_poly.entity_id
_entity_poly.type
_entity_poly.pdbx_seq_one_letter_code
_entity_poly.pdbx_strand_id
1 'polypeptide(L)'
;MKKVLLATAITMALGIASGSALAADVEGGQINFHGLVSASTCETTITSSHGSQTTDADVYLATVAPGDIKGEVSTSEAGAAQEPFSIVVDCTGATGVAEGTPLSLFMASTFANTKGTLNNDEDTTVNGVAAATNVDIAIHNADNNNTLVPVDGATAQTTTFGADSKATYNFIASYVKSVGTEEVVPGVVTTNAMYTISYN
;
A
#
# COMPACT_ATOMS: atom_id res chain seq x y z
N MET A 1 -68.49 -61.67 -12.07
CA MET A 1 -69.60 -60.76 -11.80
C MET A 1 -68.98 -59.36 -11.57
N LYS A 2 -68.88 -58.64 -12.56
CA LYS A 2 -69.47 -57.34 -12.89
C LYS A 2 -69.63 -56.41 -11.67
N LYS A 3 -68.87 -55.29 -11.64
CA LYS A 3 -69.44 -53.97 -11.38
C LYS A 3 -68.50 -52.88 -11.92
N VAL A 4 -69.04 -52.21 -12.91
CA VAL A 4 -68.53 -50.96 -13.49
C VAL A 4 -68.87 -49.84 -12.51
N LEU A 5 -67.91 -48.98 -12.21
CA LEU A 5 -68.19 -47.68 -11.61
C LEU A 5 -67.53 -46.59 -12.43
N LEU A 6 -68.40 -45.77 -13.03
CA LEU A 6 -68.08 -44.48 -13.62
C LEU A 6 -67.49 -43.59 -12.56
N ALA A 7 -66.38 -42.95 -12.82
CA ALA A 7 -65.90 -41.82 -12.08
C ALA A 7 -65.72 -40.63 -13.02
N THR A 8 -66.54 -39.63 -12.78
CA THR A 8 -66.63 -38.36 -13.46
C THR A 8 -65.35 -37.56 -13.33
N ALA A 9 -64.80 -37.17 -14.46
CA ALA A 9 -63.64 -36.24 -14.51
C ALA A 9 -64.12 -34.81 -14.22
N ILE A 10 -63.64 -34.23 -13.14
CA ILE A 10 -63.72 -32.82 -12.85
C ILE A 10 -62.37 -32.22 -13.22
N THR A 11 -62.29 -31.57 -14.35
CA THR A 11 -61.15 -30.73 -14.75
C THR A 11 -61.20 -29.42 -14.01
N MET A 12 -60.46 -29.30 -12.93
CA MET A 12 -60.14 -27.99 -12.35
C MET A 12 -58.90 -27.44 -13.08
N ALA A 13 -59.12 -26.42 -13.88
CA ALA A 13 -58.06 -25.58 -14.39
C ALA A 13 -57.45 -24.74 -13.28
N LEU A 14 -56.40 -25.21 -12.63
CA LEU A 14 -55.58 -24.37 -11.81
C LEU A 14 -54.62 -23.60 -12.74
N GLY A 15 -54.91 -22.32 -12.90
CA GLY A 15 -53.97 -21.39 -13.51
C GLY A 15 -52.71 -21.29 -12.65
N ILE A 16 -51.64 -21.93 -13.12
CA ILE A 16 -50.30 -21.75 -12.54
C ILE A 16 -49.84 -20.37 -13.02
N ALA A 17 -50.00 -19.34 -12.20
CA ALA A 17 -49.27 -18.12 -12.34
C ALA A 17 -47.80 -18.46 -12.06
N SER A 18 -47.03 -18.75 -13.10
CA SER A 18 -45.56 -18.83 -13.05
C SER A 18 -45.04 -17.42 -12.78
N GLY A 19 -45.00 -17.05 -11.51
CA GLY A 19 -44.22 -15.93 -11.04
C GLY A 19 -42.75 -16.26 -11.35
N SER A 20 -42.20 -15.60 -12.36
CA SER A 20 -40.75 -15.59 -12.58
C SER A 20 -40.14 -15.01 -11.29
N ALA A 21 -39.58 -15.84 -10.46
CA ALA A 21 -38.69 -15.39 -9.41
C ALA A 21 -37.47 -14.77 -10.13
N LEU A 22 -37.47 -13.44 -10.23
CA LEU A 22 -36.26 -12.72 -10.58
C LEU A 22 -35.27 -13.01 -9.46
N ALA A 23 -34.30 -13.88 -9.73
CA ALA A 23 -33.14 -14.01 -8.89
C ALA A 23 -32.48 -12.63 -8.86
N ALA A 24 -32.53 -11.98 -7.72
CA ALA A 24 -31.75 -10.78 -7.50
C ALA A 24 -30.28 -11.22 -7.45
N ASP A 25 -29.51 -10.82 -8.45
CA ASP A 25 -28.05 -10.98 -8.37
C ASP A 25 -27.57 -10.13 -7.20
N VAL A 26 -26.98 -10.80 -6.22
CA VAL A 26 -26.24 -10.12 -5.17
C VAL A 26 -24.90 -9.73 -5.76
N GLU A 27 -24.60 -8.43 -5.80
CA GLU A 27 -23.29 -7.95 -6.24
C GLU A 27 -22.23 -8.61 -5.38
N GLY A 28 -21.36 -9.40 -6.03
CA GLY A 28 -20.19 -10.00 -5.40
C GLY A 28 -19.12 -8.93 -5.21
N GLY A 29 -18.47 -8.94 -4.04
CA GLY A 29 -17.30 -8.10 -3.76
C GLY A 29 -16.00 -8.85 -4.06
N GLN A 30 -14.92 -8.11 -4.29
CA GLN A 30 -13.57 -8.65 -4.39
C GLN A 30 -13.00 -8.84 -2.99
N ILE A 31 -12.48 -10.03 -2.71
CA ILE A 31 -11.73 -10.32 -1.48
C ILE A 31 -10.26 -10.43 -1.87
N ASN A 32 -9.45 -9.51 -1.39
CA ASN A 32 -8.01 -9.57 -1.59
C ASN A 32 -7.39 -10.38 -0.45
N PHE A 33 -6.72 -11.47 -0.81
CA PHE A 33 -5.96 -12.28 0.14
C PHE A 33 -4.48 -11.95 -0.03
N HIS A 34 -3.87 -11.41 1.00
CA HIS A 34 -2.44 -11.18 1.09
C HIS A 34 -1.86 -12.19 2.07
N GLY A 35 -0.91 -12.98 1.63
CA GLY A 35 -0.25 -13.96 2.47
C GLY A 35 1.14 -14.24 1.93
N LEU A 36 2.13 -14.27 2.80
CA LEU A 36 3.48 -14.73 2.51
C LEU A 36 3.65 -16.08 3.19
N VAL A 37 3.99 -17.11 2.41
CA VAL A 37 4.48 -18.37 2.98
C VAL A 37 6.00 -18.33 2.87
N SER A 38 6.66 -18.01 3.98
CA SER A 38 8.12 -18.03 4.08
C SER A 38 8.57 -19.28 4.84
N ALA A 39 9.68 -19.86 4.43
CA ALA A 39 10.34 -20.96 5.16
C ALA A 39 11.07 -20.47 6.43
N SER A 40 11.21 -19.15 6.60
CA SER A 40 11.81 -18.52 7.78
C SER A 40 10.83 -17.53 8.40
N THR A 41 10.81 -17.50 9.73
CA THR A 41 9.96 -16.62 10.53
C THR A 41 10.65 -15.26 10.78
N CYS A 42 10.93 -14.53 9.69
CA CYS A 42 11.41 -13.15 9.82
C CYS A 42 10.25 -12.22 10.11
N GLU A 43 10.45 -11.27 10.99
CA GLU A 43 9.50 -10.21 11.32
C GLU A 43 9.99 -8.88 10.74
N THR A 44 9.06 -8.02 10.34
CA THR A 44 9.37 -6.67 9.92
C THR A 44 8.83 -5.66 10.93
N THR A 45 9.62 -4.64 11.22
CA THR A 45 9.22 -3.52 12.05
C THR A 45 9.55 -2.22 11.32
N ILE A 46 8.57 -1.32 11.23
CA ILE A 46 8.76 0.03 10.71
C ILE A 46 8.86 0.98 11.90
N THR A 47 9.91 1.78 11.92
CA THR A 47 10.16 2.77 12.99
C THR A 47 10.24 4.16 12.38
N SER A 48 9.51 5.12 12.96
CA SER A 48 9.56 6.54 12.61
C SER A 48 9.70 7.37 13.90
N SER A 49 9.72 8.69 13.81
CA SER A 49 9.70 9.58 14.99
C SER A 49 8.47 9.39 15.89
N HIS A 50 7.40 8.76 15.37
CA HIS A 50 6.16 8.49 16.09
C HIS A 50 6.07 7.08 16.70
N GLY A 51 7.16 6.31 16.65
CA GLY A 51 7.25 4.99 17.25
C GLY A 51 7.49 3.87 16.26
N SER A 52 7.38 2.64 16.76
CA SER A 52 7.59 1.42 15.97
C SER A 52 6.30 0.64 15.82
N GLN A 53 6.04 0.14 14.61
CA GLN A 53 4.86 -0.64 14.24
C GLN A 53 5.30 -1.87 13.46
N THR A 54 4.59 -2.97 13.60
CA THR A 54 4.88 -4.23 12.90
C THR A 54 4.08 -4.31 11.61
N THR A 55 4.72 -4.68 10.52
CA THR A 55 4.16 -4.97 9.20
C THR A 55 3.57 -3.74 8.49
N ASP A 56 2.58 -3.07 9.08
CA ASP A 56 1.96 -1.85 8.54
C ASP A 56 2.27 -0.68 9.48
N ALA A 57 2.58 0.47 8.93
CA ALA A 57 2.91 1.64 9.74
C ALA A 57 2.47 2.95 9.08
N ASP A 58 2.20 3.92 9.93
CA ASP A 58 1.97 5.30 9.52
C ASP A 58 3.25 6.12 9.71
N VAL A 59 3.64 6.83 8.67
CA VAL A 59 4.73 7.81 8.70
C VAL A 59 4.13 9.21 8.59
N TYR A 60 4.24 9.99 9.66
CA TYR A 60 3.64 11.32 9.73
C TYR A 60 4.70 12.39 9.47
N LEU A 61 4.55 13.12 8.39
CA LEU A 61 5.40 14.27 8.08
C LEU A 61 4.90 15.51 8.85
N ALA A 62 5.83 16.36 9.24
CA ALA A 62 5.50 17.63 9.89
C ALA A 62 4.71 18.54 8.94
N THR A 63 3.81 19.36 9.50
CA THR A 63 3.10 20.38 8.73
C THR A 63 4.08 21.39 8.15
N VAL A 64 3.91 21.74 6.89
CA VAL A 64 4.78 22.64 6.15
C VAL A 64 3.95 23.71 5.44
N ALA A 65 4.49 24.93 5.32
CA ALA A 65 3.84 25.96 4.51
C ALA A 65 4.06 25.65 3.01
N PRO A 66 3.07 25.94 2.13
CA PRO A 66 3.20 25.70 0.68
C PRO A 66 4.47 26.31 0.08
N GLY A 67 4.83 27.52 0.52
CA GLY A 67 6.02 28.22 0.05
C GLY A 67 7.35 27.59 0.47
N ASP A 68 7.37 26.60 1.38
CA ASP A 68 8.59 25.88 1.78
C ASP A 68 8.83 24.64 0.90
N ILE A 69 7.83 24.19 0.15
CA ILE A 69 7.98 23.14 -0.85
C ILE A 69 8.51 23.77 -2.14
N LYS A 70 9.82 23.72 -2.34
CA LYS A 70 10.52 24.56 -3.33
C LYS A 70 10.47 24.04 -4.76
N GLY A 71 10.40 22.76 -4.98
CA GLY A 71 10.53 22.20 -6.33
C GLY A 71 10.08 20.75 -6.43
N GLU A 72 10.25 20.21 -7.64
CA GLU A 72 10.04 18.82 -7.93
C GLU A 72 11.10 17.94 -7.26
N VAL A 73 10.88 16.62 -7.35
CA VAL A 73 11.79 15.63 -6.77
C VAL A 73 13.22 15.76 -7.34
N SER A 74 14.19 15.68 -6.44
CA SER A 74 15.62 15.51 -6.75
C SER A 74 15.98 14.03 -6.65
N THR A 75 16.97 13.60 -7.40
CA THR A 75 17.49 12.22 -7.33
C THR A 75 18.43 11.97 -6.15
N SER A 76 18.86 13.03 -5.44
CA SER A 76 19.89 12.96 -4.39
C SER A 76 19.65 13.87 -3.19
N GLU A 77 18.52 14.59 -3.18
CA GLU A 77 18.19 15.51 -2.09
C GLU A 77 16.72 15.34 -1.69
N ALA A 78 16.47 15.11 -0.42
CA ALA A 78 15.13 15.06 0.11
C ALA A 78 14.47 16.45 0.12
N GLY A 79 13.16 16.50 -0.06
CA GLY A 79 12.35 17.72 -0.13
C GLY A 79 12.09 18.36 1.23
N ALA A 80 10.94 19.03 1.35
CA ALA A 80 10.52 19.73 2.58
C ALA A 80 9.99 18.77 3.64
N ALA A 81 10.07 19.17 4.92
CA ALA A 81 9.57 18.43 6.10
C ALA A 81 10.01 16.97 6.11
N GLN A 82 11.31 16.78 6.08
CA GLN A 82 11.93 15.44 6.07
C GLN A 82 11.55 14.65 7.30
N GLU A 83 10.98 13.46 7.09
CA GLU A 83 10.67 12.50 8.15
C GLU A 83 11.46 11.22 7.92
N PRO A 84 12.45 10.92 8.78
CA PRO A 84 13.20 9.67 8.72
C PRO A 84 12.33 8.49 9.21
N PHE A 85 12.43 7.39 8.50
CA PHE A 85 11.86 6.12 8.94
C PHE A 85 12.76 4.96 8.54
N SER A 86 12.65 3.85 9.24
CA SER A 86 13.42 2.64 8.92
C SER A 86 12.53 1.40 8.87
N ILE A 87 12.92 0.47 8.02
CA ILE A 87 12.34 -0.88 7.96
C ILE A 87 13.40 -1.85 8.45
N VAL A 88 13.14 -2.49 9.58
CA VAL A 88 13.99 -3.49 10.19
C VAL A 88 13.44 -4.87 9.88
N VAL A 89 14.27 -5.75 9.35
CA VAL A 89 13.98 -7.17 9.13
C VAL A 89 14.71 -7.94 10.20
N ASP A 90 13.98 -8.62 11.07
CA ASP A 90 14.51 -9.43 12.14
C ASP A 90 14.28 -10.91 11.86
N CYS A 91 15.35 -11.62 11.57
CA CYS A 91 15.36 -13.06 11.32
C CYS A 91 16.02 -13.85 12.47
N THR A 92 16.06 -13.28 13.68
CA THR A 92 16.63 -13.95 14.85
C THR A 92 15.94 -15.29 15.09
N GLY A 93 16.70 -16.36 15.11
CA GLY A 93 16.18 -17.73 15.24
C GLY A 93 15.71 -18.39 13.96
N ALA A 94 15.69 -17.68 12.82
CA ALA A 94 15.44 -18.29 11.52
C ALA A 94 16.64 -19.15 11.07
N THR A 95 16.36 -20.28 10.40
CA THR A 95 17.42 -21.11 9.83
C THR A 95 17.74 -20.66 8.41
N GLY A 96 19.05 -20.68 8.07
CA GLY A 96 19.49 -20.36 6.70
C GLY A 96 19.78 -18.87 6.44
N VAL A 97 19.68 -18.02 7.45
CA VAL A 97 20.10 -16.62 7.40
C VAL A 97 21.47 -16.48 8.03
N ALA A 98 22.44 -16.04 7.25
CA ALA A 98 23.81 -15.81 7.69
C ALA A 98 24.17 -14.32 7.58
N GLU A 99 25.18 -13.89 8.34
CA GLU A 99 25.79 -12.58 8.17
C GLU A 99 26.24 -12.39 6.70
N GLY A 100 25.95 -11.22 6.13
CA GLY A 100 26.26 -10.91 4.75
C GLY A 100 25.27 -11.43 3.71
N THR A 101 24.24 -12.20 4.09
CA THR A 101 23.17 -12.59 3.16
C THR A 101 22.49 -11.35 2.62
N PRO A 102 22.39 -11.17 1.28
CA PRO A 102 21.80 -9.96 0.70
C PRO A 102 20.28 -10.00 0.78
N LEU A 103 19.69 -8.81 1.02
CA LEU A 103 18.25 -8.57 0.94
C LEU A 103 17.97 -7.51 -0.13
N SER A 104 16.82 -7.67 -0.78
CA SER A 104 16.28 -6.69 -1.71
C SER A 104 14.88 -6.27 -1.26
N LEU A 105 14.67 -4.97 -1.13
CA LEU A 105 13.38 -4.37 -0.85
C LEU A 105 12.89 -3.63 -2.09
N PHE A 106 11.64 -3.84 -2.45
CA PHE A 106 10.95 -3.17 -3.54
C PHE A 106 9.76 -2.40 -2.95
N MET A 107 9.53 -1.19 -3.43
CA MET A 107 8.35 -0.40 -3.08
C MET A 107 7.46 -0.21 -4.30
N ALA A 108 6.15 -0.39 -4.13
CA ALA A 108 5.15 -0.21 -5.17
C ALA A 108 3.91 0.51 -4.62
N SER A 109 3.25 1.29 -5.47
CA SER A 109 2.01 1.97 -5.10
C SER A 109 1.12 2.19 -6.32
N THR A 110 -0.19 2.24 -6.09
CA THR A 110 -1.16 2.75 -7.07
C THR A 110 -1.07 4.27 -7.25
N PHE A 111 -0.47 4.97 -6.29
CA PHE A 111 -0.18 6.40 -6.35
C PHE A 111 1.18 6.72 -6.98
N ALA A 112 1.95 5.70 -7.40
CA ALA A 112 3.24 5.91 -8.04
C ALA A 112 3.08 6.68 -9.37
N ASN A 113 3.99 7.61 -9.61
CA ASN A 113 4.04 8.37 -10.86
C ASN A 113 5.36 8.17 -11.60
N THR A 114 5.46 8.74 -12.80
CA THR A 114 6.62 8.59 -13.67
C THR A 114 7.90 9.27 -13.15
N LYS A 115 7.79 10.10 -12.11
CA LYS A 115 8.93 10.74 -11.44
C LYS A 115 9.51 9.87 -10.32
N GLY A 116 8.86 8.74 -10.02
CA GLY A 116 9.23 7.85 -8.93
C GLY A 116 8.72 8.30 -7.56
N THR A 117 7.82 9.29 -7.52
CA THR A 117 7.18 9.79 -6.30
C THR A 117 5.77 9.21 -6.14
N LEU A 118 5.15 9.47 -5.01
CA LEU A 118 3.77 9.13 -4.69
C LEU A 118 2.89 10.38 -4.84
N ASN A 119 1.92 10.33 -5.73
CA ASN A 119 0.88 11.36 -5.81
C ASN A 119 0.11 11.42 -4.49
N ASN A 120 -0.36 12.62 -4.13
CA ASN A 120 -1.37 12.75 -3.10
C ASN A 120 -2.70 12.15 -3.58
N ASP A 121 -3.47 11.55 -2.67
CA ASP A 121 -4.86 11.15 -2.92
C ASP A 121 -5.75 12.41 -2.88
N GLU A 122 -5.99 13.00 -4.05
CA GLU A 122 -6.76 14.24 -4.19
C GLU A 122 -8.26 14.06 -3.94
N ASP A 123 -8.76 12.83 -3.88
CA ASP A 123 -10.16 12.53 -3.58
C ASP A 123 -10.41 12.45 -2.06
N THR A 124 -9.37 12.42 -1.25
CA THR A 124 -9.47 12.28 0.20
C THR A 124 -9.82 13.62 0.87
N THR A 125 -10.72 13.54 1.85
CA THR A 125 -11.04 14.65 2.77
C THR A 125 -10.92 14.15 4.21
N VAL A 126 -10.10 14.81 5.02
CA VAL A 126 -9.89 14.45 6.42
C VAL A 126 -10.41 15.55 7.32
N ASN A 127 -11.34 15.23 8.22
CA ASN A 127 -11.97 16.18 9.14
C ASN A 127 -12.53 17.45 8.46
N GLY A 128 -13.03 17.32 7.23
CA GLY A 128 -13.57 18.42 6.45
C GLY A 128 -12.53 19.28 5.74
N VAL A 129 -11.25 18.93 5.81
CA VAL A 129 -10.16 19.55 5.07
C VAL A 129 -9.94 18.78 3.77
N ALA A 130 -10.02 19.45 2.63
CA ALA A 130 -9.77 18.83 1.32
C ALA A 130 -8.29 18.47 1.16
N ALA A 131 -8.01 17.59 0.21
CA ALA A 131 -6.66 17.23 -0.18
C ALA A 131 -5.86 18.44 -0.67
N ALA A 132 -4.56 18.44 -0.38
CA ALA A 132 -3.62 19.36 -1.00
C ALA A 132 -3.43 19.01 -2.48
N THR A 133 -3.18 20.01 -3.33
CA THR A 133 -2.87 19.78 -4.75
C THR A 133 -1.47 20.26 -5.10
N ASN A 134 -0.91 19.71 -6.17
CA ASN A 134 0.46 19.96 -6.61
C ASN A 134 1.52 19.60 -5.56
N VAL A 135 1.29 18.52 -4.81
CA VAL A 135 2.25 18.00 -3.83
C VAL A 135 2.32 16.48 -3.93
N ASP A 136 3.52 15.94 -3.96
CA ASP A 136 3.84 14.51 -3.94
C ASP A 136 4.67 14.18 -2.69
N ILE A 137 4.74 12.90 -2.35
CA ILE A 137 5.71 12.37 -1.39
C ILE A 137 6.86 11.71 -2.13
N ALA A 138 8.08 12.15 -1.86
CA ALA A 138 9.31 11.51 -2.30
C ALA A 138 9.92 10.69 -1.17
N ILE A 139 10.43 9.50 -1.49
CA ILE A 139 11.16 8.62 -0.57
C ILE A 139 12.62 8.58 -1.03
N HIS A 140 13.55 8.81 -0.12
CA HIS A 140 14.99 8.75 -0.38
C HIS A 140 15.66 7.70 0.51
N ASN A 141 16.64 7.01 -0.02
CA ASN A 141 17.45 6.05 0.72
C ASN A 141 18.57 6.78 1.46
N ALA A 142 18.45 6.88 2.80
CA ALA A 142 19.41 7.58 3.64
C ALA A 142 20.77 6.87 3.70
N ASP A 143 20.81 5.57 3.49
CA ASP A 143 22.05 4.78 3.50
C ASP A 143 22.84 4.91 2.20
N ASN A 144 22.19 5.41 1.13
CA ASN A 144 22.78 5.54 -0.20
C ASN A 144 22.73 7.00 -0.70
N ASN A 145 23.40 7.91 0.00
CA ASN A 145 23.53 9.33 -0.37
C ASN A 145 22.19 10.01 -0.72
N ASN A 146 21.14 9.69 0.00
CA ASN A 146 19.79 10.19 -0.26
C ASN A 146 19.31 9.95 -1.70
N THR A 147 19.70 8.83 -2.30
CA THR A 147 19.21 8.47 -3.64
C THR A 147 17.70 8.28 -3.60
N LEU A 148 17.00 8.85 -4.59
CA LEU A 148 15.56 8.64 -4.76
C LEU A 148 15.24 7.14 -4.86
N VAL A 149 14.24 6.71 -4.12
CA VAL A 149 13.67 5.36 -4.17
C VAL A 149 12.42 5.40 -5.06
N PRO A 150 12.50 4.97 -6.32
CA PRO A 150 11.32 4.90 -7.17
C PRO A 150 10.31 3.90 -6.59
N VAL A 151 9.03 4.31 -6.54
CA VAL A 151 7.96 3.46 -6.03
C VAL A 151 7.29 2.71 -7.18
N ASP A 152 8.10 2.05 -8.00
CA ASP A 152 7.74 1.43 -9.28
C ASP A 152 7.56 -0.10 -9.20
N GLY A 153 7.85 -0.70 -8.04
CA GLY A 153 7.81 -2.15 -7.83
C GLY A 153 8.96 -2.92 -8.48
N ALA A 154 9.90 -2.24 -9.14
CA ALA A 154 10.97 -2.86 -9.92
C ALA A 154 12.37 -2.50 -9.44
N THR A 155 12.56 -1.31 -8.84
CA THR A 155 13.86 -0.83 -8.39
C THR A 155 14.17 -1.34 -6.99
N ALA A 156 15.14 -2.25 -6.89
CA ALA A 156 15.56 -2.85 -5.63
C ALA A 156 16.38 -1.88 -4.77
N GLN A 157 16.04 -1.78 -3.49
CA GLN A 157 16.91 -1.27 -2.45
C GLN A 157 17.61 -2.45 -1.79
N THR A 158 18.93 -2.43 -1.66
CA THR A 158 19.69 -3.59 -1.19
C THR A 158 20.41 -3.29 0.11
N THR A 159 20.44 -4.28 1.00
CA THR A 159 21.24 -4.32 2.23
C THR A 159 21.66 -5.75 2.51
N THR A 160 22.34 -6.00 3.62
CA THR A 160 22.74 -7.34 4.06
C THR A 160 22.40 -7.56 5.53
N PHE A 161 22.19 -8.81 5.90
CA PHE A 161 22.05 -9.17 7.31
C PHE A 161 23.36 -8.97 8.05
N GLY A 162 23.25 -8.41 9.26
CA GLY A 162 24.32 -8.38 10.24
C GLY A 162 24.52 -9.71 10.98
N ALA A 163 25.52 -9.76 11.85
CA ALA A 163 25.83 -10.92 12.68
C ALA A 163 24.69 -11.30 13.66
N ASP A 164 23.79 -10.34 13.94
CA ASP A 164 22.59 -10.53 14.77
C ASP A 164 21.36 -11.03 13.98
N SER A 165 21.54 -11.43 12.73
CA SER A 165 20.49 -11.84 11.81
C SER A 165 19.43 -10.75 11.56
N LYS A 166 19.81 -9.48 11.67
CA LYS A 166 18.95 -8.32 11.37
C LYS A 166 19.50 -7.52 10.20
N ALA A 167 18.59 -6.90 9.47
CA ALA A 167 18.92 -5.95 8.42
C ALA A 167 18.05 -4.71 8.55
N THR A 168 18.58 -3.55 8.22
CA THR A 168 17.87 -2.29 8.33
C THR A 168 18.00 -1.52 7.02
N TYR A 169 16.89 -0.94 6.59
CA TYR A 169 16.82 0.05 5.52
C TYR A 169 16.42 1.38 6.13
N ASN A 170 17.20 2.43 5.91
CA ASN A 170 16.90 3.78 6.39
C ASN A 170 16.43 4.65 5.23
N PHE A 171 15.29 5.29 5.42
CA PHE A 171 14.65 6.14 4.42
C PHE A 171 14.29 7.50 4.99
N ILE A 172 14.05 8.46 4.09
CA ILE A 172 13.54 9.78 4.39
C ILE A 172 12.33 10.01 3.48
N ALA A 173 11.16 10.25 4.07
CA ALA A 173 10.00 10.76 3.36
C ALA A 173 10.01 12.29 3.38
N SER A 174 9.55 12.95 2.31
CA SER A 174 9.53 14.41 2.22
C SER A 174 8.50 14.90 1.19
N TYR A 175 8.03 16.15 1.35
CA TYR A 175 7.17 16.79 0.35
C TYR A 175 7.98 17.36 -0.80
N VAL A 176 7.47 17.17 -2.01
CA VAL A 176 7.99 17.79 -3.24
C VAL A 176 6.82 18.31 -4.07
N LYS A 177 7.05 19.23 -5.00
CA LYS A 177 6.02 19.64 -5.97
C LYS A 177 5.79 18.57 -7.03
N SER A 178 4.54 18.35 -7.39
CA SER A 178 4.19 17.52 -8.55
C SER A 178 4.59 18.22 -9.86
N VAL A 179 4.36 19.55 -9.95
CA VAL A 179 4.78 20.40 -11.07
C VAL A 179 5.53 21.61 -10.51
N GLY A 180 6.79 21.74 -10.86
CA GLY A 180 7.70 22.73 -10.25
C GLY A 180 7.29 24.19 -10.43
N THR A 181 6.61 24.52 -11.52
CA THR A 181 6.16 25.88 -11.86
C THR A 181 4.82 26.28 -11.22
N GLU A 182 4.09 25.30 -10.70
CA GLU A 182 2.77 25.54 -10.09
C GLU A 182 2.89 25.76 -8.59
N GLU A 183 1.89 26.45 -8.02
CA GLU A 183 1.79 26.64 -6.58
C GLU A 183 1.13 25.43 -5.91
N VAL A 184 1.59 25.11 -4.71
CA VAL A 184 0.96 24.11 -3.85
C VAL A 184 -0.29 24.71 -3.22
N VAL A 185 -1.43 24.05 -3.39
CA VAL A 185 -2.67 24.43 -2.67
C VAL A 185 -2.69 23.70 -1.32
N PRO A 186 -2.88 24.43 -0.21
CA PRO A 186 -2.91 23.79 1.11
C PRO A 186 -4.04 22.78 1.27
N GLY A 187 -3.77 21.71 1.99
CA GLY A 187 -4.73 20.64 2.27
C GLY A 187 -4.09 19.48 3.00
N VAL A 188 -4.81 18.37 3.12
CA VAL A 188 -4.24 17.14 3.67
C VAL A 188 -3.46 16.39 2.59
N VAL A 189 -2.39 15.71 3.01
CA VAL A 189 -1.62 14.82 2.15
C VAL A 189 -1.79 13.41 2.68
N THR A 190 -2.32 12.54 1.83
CA THR A 190 -2.53 11.11 2.13
C THR A 190 -2.08 10.30 0.92
N THR A 191 -1.22 9.33 1.16
CA THR A 191 -0.78 8.39 0.13
C THR A 191 -0.33 7.10 0.80
N ASN A 192 -0.05 6.07 0.03
CA ASN A 192 0.47 4.81 0.57
C ASN A 192 1.45 4.14 -0.40
N ALA A 193 2.29 3.27 0.14
CA ALA A 193 3.12 2.35 -0.62
C ALA A 193 3.12 0.98 0.06
N MET A 194 3.19 -0.06 -0.75
CA MET A 194 3.48 -1.42 -0.29
C MET A 194 4.96 -1.71 -0.47
N TYR A 195 5.54 -2.47 0.43
CA TYR A 195 6.90 -2.98 0.27
C TYR A 195 6.92 -4.50 0.23
N THR A 196 7.89 -5.05 -0.49
CA THR A 196 8.16 -6.49 -0.55
C THR A 196 9.64 -6.70 -0.33
N ILE A 197 10.00 -7.66 0.52
CA ILE A 197 11.38 -8.01 0.82
C ILE A 197 11.65 -9.43 0.33
N SER A 198 12.76 -9.60 -0.39
CA SER A 198 13.26 -10.91 -0.80
C SER A 198 14.71 -11.10 -0.38
N TYR A 199 15.08 -12.30 0.03
CA TYR A 199 16.45 -12.73 0.33
C TYR A 199 16.63 -14.19 -0.11
N ASN A 200 17.84 -14.57 -0.47
CA ASN A 200 18.22 -15.91 -0.95
C ASN A 200 19.42 -16.44 -0.18
#